data_b15407872ed842ccb8cfde40c550f430
#
_entry.id   b15407872ed842ccb8cfde40c550f430
#
_cell.length_a   1.000
_cell.length_b   1.000
_cell.length_c   1.000
_cell.angle_alpha   90.00
_cell.angle_beta   90.00
_cell.angle_gamma   90.00
#
_symmetry.space_group_name_H-M   'P 1'
#
loop_
_entity.id
_entity.type
_entity.pdbx_description
1 polymer ?
#
loop_
_entity_poly.entity_id
_entity_poly.type
_entity_poly.pdbx_seq_one_letter_code
_entity_poly.pdbx_strand_id
1 'polypeptide(L)'
;MRRLIYTLISIIAVVIVITIALICKNGNLNNHAINSGDTPENKVQKITVSEVTHSVFYAPQYVAINLGFFKEEGLEIELINGGGANNVMTAVLSNQVDIGFAGPEAAIYVYNEGASDYTEVFAQLTKRDGSMLVSREKISDFNWGMLKGKHILPGRTGGVPYMTFEYVLKQNGINPKEDLNLDTSISFDAMTSAFVSGTGDFVTVFEPTASSLELNNQGYIVAAVGASTEEIPYTSYFAKKSYIENNKDTVSHFVNAIKKGLNYVNSHTASEIANAVVSSFPDTDIDILTKAIEHYKEIDVWNETPVMSKESFELLQKVITEAGELDKVAPFDKVVNNSFAQEH
;
A
#
# COMPACT_ATOMS: atom_id res chain seq x y z
N MET A 1 55.33 -13.20 35.01
CA MET A 1 54.91 -12.59 33.75
C MET A 1 53.47 -12.03 33.75
N ARG A 2 52.38 -12.74 34.13
CA ARG A 2 50.99 -12.20 34.11
C ARG A 2 50.76 -10.92 34.95
N ARG A 3 51.36 -10.82 36.15
CA ARG A 3 51.22 -9.62 37.02
C ARG A 3 51.85 -8.34 36.43
N LEU A 4 52.97 -8.47 35.68
CA LEU A 4 53.62 -7.32 35.03
C LEU A 4 52.77 -6.77 33.86
N ILE A 5 52.06 -7.61 33.16
CA ILE A 5 51.20 -7.22 32.02
C ILE A 5 49.97 -6.40 32.52
N TYR A 6 49.37 -6.80 33.62
CA TYR A 6 48.21 -6.07 34.18
C TYR A 6 48.63 -4.68 34.74
N THR A 7 49.83 -4.55 35.33
CA THR A 7 50.33 -3.26 35.76
C THR A 7 50.67 -2.35 34.59
N LEU A 8 51.17 -2.86 33.48
CA LEU A 8 51.44 -2.05 32.29
C LEU A 8 50.15 -1.53 31.63
N ILE A 9 49.11 -2.38 31.55
CA ILE A 9 47.80 -2.01 30.99
C ILE A 9 47.12 -0.92 31.85
N SER A 10 47.21 -1.03 33.19
CA SER A 10 46.64 -0.03 34.10
C SER A 10 47.33 1.33 33.98
N ILE A 11 48.67 1.36 33.77
CA ILE A 11 49.44 2.60 33.59
C ILE A 11 49.08 3.28 32.26
N ILE A 12 48.91 2.51 31.18
CA ILE A 12 48.49 3.04 29.86
C ILE A 12 47.07 3.65 29.93
N ALA A 13 46.14 3.00 30.60
CA ALA A 13 44.79 3.51 30.75
C ALA A 13 44.76 4.86 31.53
N VAL A 14 45.57 4.99 32.59
CA VAL A 14 45.65 6.25 33.37
C VAL A 14 46.26 7.37 32.53
N VAL A 15 47.31 7.09 31.71
CA VAL A 15 47.93 8.09 30.84
C VAL A 15 46.98 8.59 29.76
N ILE A 16 46.12 7.71 29.20
CA ILE A 16 45.11 8.09 28.20
C ILE A 16 44.02 9.01 28.83
N VAL A 17 43.60 8.74 30.04
CA VAL A 17 42.59 9.58 30.74
C VAL A 17 43.19 10.96 31.08
N ILE A 18 44.46 11.04 31.47
CA ILE A 18 45.12 12.31 31.78
C ILE A 18 45.36 13.15 30.51
N THR A 19 45.70 12.51 29.38
CA THR A 19 45.85 13.24 28.11
C THR A 19 44.54 13.80 27.60
N ILE A 20 43.42 13.06 27.71
CA ILE A 20 42.10 13.57 27.36
C ILE A 20 41.66 14.74 28.24
N ALA A 21 41.95 14.67 29.54
CA ALA A 21 41.64 15.76 30.49
C ALA A 21 42.48 17.03 30.24
N LEU A 22 43.70 16.91 29.78
CA LEU A 22 44.59 18.05 29.43
C LEU A 22 44.18 18.69 28.09
N ILE A 23 43.69 17.92 27.12
CA ILE A 23 43.16 18.44 25.85
C ILE A 23 41.86 19.23 26.09
N CYS A 24 41.01 18.78 26.99
CA CYS A 24 39.79 19.52 27.36
C CYS A 24 40.03 20.80 28.16
N LYS A 25 41.17 20.93 28.82
CA LYS A 25 41.50 22.11 29.65
C LYS A 25 42.19 23.25 28.90
N ASN A 26 42.77 23.00 27.73
CA ASN A 26 43.45 23.99 26.90
C ASN A 26 42.62 24.49 25.69
N GLY A 27 41.36 24.13 25.58
CA GLY A 27 40.46 24.53 24.51
C GLY A 27 39.68 25.80 24.74
N ASN A 28 40.19 26.76 25.52
CA ASN A 28 39.46 28.02 25.76
C ASN A 28 40.32 29.20 25.27
N LEU A 29 40.28 29.47 23.96
CA LEU A 29 40.69 30.77 23.39
C LEU A 29 40.01 31.02 22.04
N ASN A 30 39.30 32.16 22.03
CA ASN A 30 38.80 32.90 20.88
C ASN A 30 37.45 32.48 20.26
N ASN A 31 36.37 32.88 20.93
CA ASN A 31 35.09 33.20 20.28
C ASN A 31 35.27 34.44 19.40
N HIS A 32 35.50 34.26 18.10
CA HIS A 32 35.01 35.22 17.10
C HIS A 32 33.71 34.65 16.59
N ALA A 33 32.60 35.29 17.00
CA ALA A 33 31.29 35.03 16.51
C ALA A 33 31.24 35.38 15.01
N ILE A 34 31.37 34.38 14.15
CA ILE A 34 30.87 34.41 12.80
C ILE A 34 29.44 33.93 12.92
N ASN A 35 28.53 34.88 12.78
CA ASN A 35 27.10 34.65 12.65
C ASN A 35 26.87 33.98 11.27
N SER A 36 27.16 32.67 11.18
CA SER A 36 26.64 31.84 10.10
C SER A 36 25.20 31.53 10.48
N GLY A 37 24.27 32.09 9.73
CA GLY A 37 22.86 31.81 9.88
C GLY A 37 22.65 30.30 9.90
N ASP A 38 22.16 29.81 11.03
CA ASP A 38 21.58 28.48 11.13
C ASP A 38 20.38 28.43 10.20
N THR A 39 20.61 27.92 9.00
CA THR A 39 19.52 27.32 8.23
C THR A 39 19.06 26.17 9.11
N PRO A 40 17.80 26.09 9.56
CA PRO A 40 17.34 24.95 10.31
C PRO A 40 17.58 23.72 9.44
N GLU A 41 18.43 22.81 9.90
CA GLU A 41 18.59 21.49 9.33
C GLU A 41 17.19 20.87 9.36
N ASN A 42 16.55 20.81 8.19
CA ASN A 42 15.17 20.30 8.07
C ASN A 42 15.26 18.82 8.46
N LYS A 43 14.97 18.52 9.73
CA LYS A 43 15.08 17.19 10.28
C LYS A 43 14.05 16.31 9.58
N VAL A 44 14.50 15.51 8.64
CA VAL A 44 13.62 14.57 7.90
C VAL A 44 12.97 13.64 8.91
N GLN A 45 11.63 13.62 8.91
CA GLN A 45 10.84 12.76 9.78
C GLN A 45 10.65 11.40 9.12
N LYS A 46 11.02 10.32 9.81
CA LYS A 46 10.81 8.96 9.35
C LYS A 46 9.38 8.52 9.66
N ILE A 47 8.69 7.97 8.66
CA ILE A 47 7.33 7.45 8.74
C ILE A 47 7.33 5.99 8.27
N THR A 48 6.78 5.11 9.10
CA THR A 48 6.59 3.70 8.74
C THR A 48 5.21 3.50 8.12
N VAL A 49 5.19 2.95 6.90
CA VAL A 49 3.97 2.64 6.14
C VAL A 49 3.90 1.15 5.88
N SER A 50 2.81 0.49 6.25
CA SER A 50 2.58 -0.90 5.87
C SER A 50 1.62 -0.97 4.68
N GLU A 51 2.08 -1.51 3.56
CA GLU A 51 1.25 -1.77 2.36
C GLU A 51 0.75 -3.21 2.35
N VAL A 52 -0.43 -3.45 1.75
CA VAL A 52 -1.06 -4.76 1.73
C VAL A 52 -0.28 -5.79 0.90
N THR A 53 0.36 -5.35 -0.16
CA THR A 53 1.21 -6.13 -1.06
C THR A 53 2.13 -5.19 -1.83
N HIS A 54 3.23 -5.71 -2.35
CA HIS A 54 4.12 -4.94 -3.22
C HIS A 54 3.65 -5.08 -4.67
N SER A 55 3.03 -4.03 -5.23
CA SER A 55 2.42 -4.08 -6.55
C SER A 55 2.49 -2.73 -7.26
N VAL A 56 2.73 -2.75 -8.57
CA VAL A 56 2.68 -1.55 -9.42
C VAL A 56 1.28 -0.91 -9.48
N PHE A 57 0.27 -1.59 -8.94
CA PHE A 57 -1.04 -1.01 -8.64
C PHE A 57 -0.93 0.25 -7.76
N TYR A 58 0.12 0.34 -6.97
CA TYR A 58 0.43 1.48 -6.11
C TYR A 58 1.45 2.43 -6.71
N ALA A 59 1.55 2.48 -8.05
CA ALA A 59 2.52 3.33 -8.76
C ALA A 59 2.58 4.77 -8.24
N PRO A 60 1.48 5.49 -7.91
CA PRO A 60 1.58 6.84 -7.36
C PRO A 60 2.42 6.94 -6.08
N GLN A 61 2.35 5.92 -5.20
CA GLN A 61 3.16 5.84 -3.98
C GLN A 61 4.64 5.69 -4.31
N TYR A 62 4.97 4.75 -5.21
CA TYR A 62 6.37 4.51 -5.58
C TYR A 62 6.97 5.68 -6.37
N VAL A 63 6.19 6.34 -7.21
CA VAL A 63 6.56 7.60 -7.84
C VAL A 63 6.91 8.66 -6.78
N ALA A 64 6.05 8.83 -5.77
CA ALA A 64 6.29 9.80 -4.71
C ALA A 64 7.55 9.49 -3.88
N ILE A 65 7.85 8.20 -3.67
CA ILE A 65 9.09 7.76 -3.00
C ILE A 65 10.30 8.00 -3.90
N ASN A 66 10.28 7.49 -5.13
CA ASN A 66 11.46 7.41 -5.99
C ASN A 66 11.85 8.77 -6.59
N LEU A 67 10.86 9.62 -6.91
CA LEU A 67 11.11 10.99 -7.38
C LEU A 67 11.35 11.98 -6.23
N GLY A 68 11.27 11.52 -4.97
CA GLY A 68 11.63 12.33 -3.82
C GLY A 68 10.53 13.28 -3.32
N PHE A 69 9.27 13.12 -3.74
CA PHE A 69 8.18 14.00 -3.31
C PHE A 69 7.96 13.96 -1.80
N PHE A 70 8.15 12.81 -1.16
CA PHE A 70 8.14 12.72 0.31
C PHE A 70 9.32 13.49 0.95
N LYS A 71 10.50 13.44 0.34
CA LYS A 71 11.68 14.18 0.84
C LYS A 71 11.50 15.70 0.73
N GLU A 72 10.85 16.16 -0.35
CA GLU A 72 10.46 17.58 -0.51
C GLU A 72 9.54 18.04 0.61
N GLU A 73 8.67 17.15 1.10
CA GLU A 73 7.77 17.38 2.23
C GLU A 73 8.43 17.12 3.60
N GLY A 74 9.75 16.86 3.64
CA GLY A 74 10.49 16.60 4.88
C GLY A 74 10.25 15.22 5.48
N LEU A 75 9.76 14.25 4.68
CA LEU A 75 9.45 12.90 5.12
C LEU A 75 10.39 11.86 4.49
N GLU A 76 10.72 10.82 5.23
CA GLU A 76 11.38 9.61 4.76
C GLU A 76 10.45 8.42 5.02
N ILE A 77 10.10 7.68 3.98
CA ILE A 77 9.18 6.56 4.10
C ILE A 77 9.94 5.25 4.25
N GLU A 78 9.66 4.53 5.35
CA GLU A 78 10.00 3.13 5.50
C GLU A 78 8.79 2.28 5.14
N LEU A 79 8.87 1.59 3.99
CA LEU A 79 7.77 0.78 3.48
C LEU A 79 7.90 -0.67 3.92
N ILE A 80 6.84 -1.25 4.46
CA ILE A 80 6.76 -2.63 4.97
C ILE A 80 5.64 -3.36 4.23
N ASN A 81 5.96 -4.51 3.63
CA ASN A 81 4.93 -5.37 3.04
C ASN A 81 4.21 -6.17 4.15
N GLY A 82 2.92 -5.92 4.33
CA GLY A 82 2.09 -6.57 5.35
C GLY A 82 1.56 -7.95 4.95
N GLY A 83 1.55 -8.27 3.65
CA GLY A 83 1.06 -9.56 3.15
C GLY A 83 -0.46 -9.76 3.35
N GLY A 84 -1.24 -8.67 3.43
CA GLY A 84 -2.70 -8.70 3.56
C GLY A 84 -3.25 -7.60 4.47
N ALA A 85 -4.49 -7.15 4.20
CA ALA A 85 -5.12 -6.03 4.89
C ALA A 85 -5.26 -6.24 6.41
N ASN A 86 -5.50 -7.47 6.87
CA ASN A 86 -5.58 -7.79 8.31
C ASN A 86 -4.25 -7.54 9.04
N ASN A 87 -3.13 -7.93 8.40
CA ASN A 87 -1.80 -7.71 8.98
C ASN A 87 -1.48 -6.21 9.04
N VAL A 88 -1.80 -5.47 7.96
CA VAL A 88 -1.64 -4.01 7.90
C VAL A 88 -2.43 -3.35 9.04
N MET A 89 -3.72 -3.69 9.19
CA MET A 89 -4.55 -3.12 10.24
C MET A 89 -4.03 -3.49 11.64
N THR A 90 -3.61 -4.74 11.85
CA THR A 90 -3.01 -5.19 13.12
C THR A 90 -1.75 -4.39 13.45
N ALA A 91 -0.88 -4.14 12.47
CA ALA A 91 0.34 -3.36 12.65
C ALA A 91 0.05 -1.90 13.06
N VAL A 92 -0.97 -1.26 12.44
CA VAL A 92 -1.42 0.09 12.81
C VAL A 92 -2.00 0.13 14.22
N LEU A 93 -2.92 -0.79 14.54
CA LEU A 93 -3.58 -0.81 15.85
C LEU A 93 -2.60 -1.10 17.00
N SER A 94 -1.56 -1.90 16.73
CA SER A 94 -0.50 -2.19 17.71
C SER A 94 0.63 -1.16 17.75
N ASN A 95 0.55 -0.07 16.97
CA ASN A 95 1.59 0.97 16.82
C ASN A 95 2.96 0.42 16.33
N GLN A 96 2.96 -0.67 15.56
CA GLN A 96 4.15 -1.17 14.88
C GLN A 96 4.49 -0.34 13.63
N VAL A 97 3.47 0.27 13.04
CA VAL A 97 3.59 1.21 11.93
C VAL A 97 2.73 2.45 12.19
N ASP A 98 3.07 3.56 11.58
CA ASP A 98 2.37 4.84 11.70
C ASP A 98 1.11 4.88 10.82
N ILE A 99 1.24 4.40 9.58
CA ILE A 99 0.22 4.49 8.53
C ILE A 99 0.00 3.11 7.92
N GLY A 100 -1.26 2.73 7.76
CA GLY A 100 -1.68 1.57 6.99
C GLY A 100 -2.11 1.97 5.59
N PHE A 101 -1.79 1.13 4.62
CA PHE A 101 -2.18 1.28 3.22
C PHE A 101 -2.82 -0.01 2.73
N ALA A 102 -4.14 -0.05 2.76
CA ALA A 102 -4.96 -1.22 2.43
C ALA A 102 -6.38 -0.80 2.02
N GLY A 103 -7.26 -1.76 1.86
CA GLY A 103 -8.67 -1.50 1.60
C GLY A 103 -9.35 -0.76 2.77
N PRO A 104 -10.17 0.26 2.49
CA PRO A 104 -10.85 1.04 3.53
C PRO A 104 -11.91 0.26 4.31
N GLU A 105 -12.32 -0.93 3.84
CA GLU A 105 -13.18 -1.85 4.60
C GLU A 105 -12.60 -2.20 5.96
N ALA A 106 -11.29 -2.29 6.07
CA ALA A 106 -10.63 -2.59 7.32
C ALA A 106 -10.89 -1.50 8.38
N ALA A 107 -10.94 -0.22 7.99
CA ALA A 107 -11.31 0.87 8.87
C ALA A 107 -12.80 0.83 9.26
N ILE A 108 -13.68 0.43 8.32
CA ILE A 108 -15.11 0.23 8.60
C ILE A 108 -15.31 -0.85 9.67
N TYR A 109 -14.63 -1.99 9.53
CA TYR A 109 -14.71 -3.09 10.51
C TYR A 109 -14.24 -2.65 11.89
N VAL A 110 -13.07 -2.00 11.99
CA VAL A 110 -12.53 -1.52 13.27
C VAL A 110 -13.44 -0.47 13.93
N TYR A 111 -14.05 0.41 13.15
CA TYR A 111 -15.03 1.37 13.66
C TYR A 111 -16.26 0.65 14.24
N ASN A 112 -16.79 -0.35 13.53
CA ASN A 112 -17.98 -1.09 13.95
C ASN A 112 -17.74 -1.99 15.18
N GLU A 113 -16.51 -2.44 15.41
CA GLU A 113 -16.09 -3.13 16.66
C GLU A 113 -16.11 -2.21 17.88
N GLY A 114 -16.30 -0.90 17.71
CA GLY A 114 -16.46 0.05 18.79
C GLY A 114 -15.17 0.46 19.50
N ALA A 115 -14.03 0.29 18.86
CA ALA A 115 -12.74 0.77 19.37
C ALA A 115 -12.80 2.29 19.58
N SER A 116 -12.34 2.77 20.73
CA SER A 116 -12.32 4.21 21.03
C SER A 116 -11.30 4.99 20.20
N ASP A 117 -10.17 4.35 19.86
CA ASP A 117 -9.11 4.86 19.02
C ASP A 117 -9.07 4.05 17.72
N TYR A 118 -10.18 4.14 16.97
CA TYR A 118 -10.33 3.51 15.66
C TYR A 118 -9.46 4.20 14.60
N THR A 119 -9.37 3.60 13.41
CA THR A 119 -8.63 4.18 12.30
C THR A 119 -9.53 5.07 11.43
N GLU A 120 -8.99 6.20 10.98
CA GLU A 120 -9.62 7.08 10.00
C GLU A 120 -8.84 7.00 8.67
N VAL A 121 -9.58 6.89 7.56
CA VAL A 121 -9.05 7.00 6.22
C VAL A 121 -8.84 8.48 5.91
N PHE A 122 -7.62 8.89 5.53
CA PHE A 122 -7.31 10.29 5.27
C PHE A 122 -6.87 10.58 3.82
N ALA A 123 -6.63 9.53 3.02
CA ALA A 123 -6.32 9.68 1.59
C ALA A 123 -6.66 8.39 0.83
N GLN A 124 -7.28 8.52 -0.34
CA GLN A 124 -7.56 7.43 -1.27
C GLN A 124 -6.54 7.43 -2.40
N LEU A 125 -6.02 6.25 -2.79
CA LEU A 125 -5.09 6.14 -3.92
C LEU A 125 -5.77 5.56 -5.15
N THR A 126 -6.50 4.45 -4.99
CA THR A 126 -7.14 3.73 -6.11
C THR A 126 -8.66 3.74 -5.98
N LYS A 127 -9.33 3.86 -7.13
CA LYS A 127 -10.78 4.01 -7.23
C LYS A 127 -11.49 2.84 -7.92
N ARG A 128 -10.71 1.80 -8.32
CA ARG A 128 -11.23 0.58 -8.94
C ARG A 128 -10.41 -0.62 -8.49
N ASP A 129 -10.97 -1.80 -8.64
CA ASP A 129 -10.28 -3.07 -8.45
C ASP A 129 -9.14 -3.22 -9.46
N GLY A 130 -7.94 -3.49 -8.96
CA GLY A 130 -6.74 -3.74 -9.79
C GLY A 130 -6.51 -5.21 -10.11
N SER A 131 -7.43 -6.11 -9.75
CA SER A 131 -7.27 -7.54 -9.98
C SER A 131 -7.48 -7.88 -11.44
N MET A 132 -6.54 -8.66 -11.98
CA MET A 132 -6.66 -9.33 -13.27
C MET A 132 -7.14 -10.75 -13.03
N LEU A 133 -8.19 -11.17 -13.74
CA LEU A 133 -8.61 -12.57 -13.80
C LEU A 133 -7.74 -13.30 -14.80
N VAL A 134 -6.97 -14.25 -14.32
CA VAL A 134 -6.05 -15.07 -15.12
C VAL A 134 -6.60 -16.47 -15.25
N SER A 135 -6.73 -16.94 -16.49
CA SER A 135 -7.11 -18.31 -16.84
C SER A 135 -5.90 -19.19 -17.02
N ARG A 136 -6.01 -20.46 -16.67
CA ARG A 136 -4.98 -21.47 -16.98
C ARG A 136 -4.87 -21.73 -18.47
N GLU A 137 -5.98 -21.66 -19.17
CA GLU A 137 -6.07 -21.89 -20.61
C GLU A 137 -6.31 -20.59 -21.38
N LYS A 138 -5.85 -20.52 -22.61
CA LYS A 138 -6.08 -19.35 -23.47
C LYS A 138 -7.55 -19.29 -23.90
N ILE A 139 -8.20 -18.16 -23.63
CA ILE A 139 -9.61 -17.89 -23.99
C ILE A 139 -9.64 -16.64 -24.86
N SER A 140 -10.15 -16.77 -26.10
CA SER A 140 -10.17 -15.67 -27.07
C SER A 140 -11.32 -14.69 -26.88
N ASP A 141 -12.48 -15.16 -26.42
CA ASP A 141 -13.73 -14.38 -26.32
C ASP A 141 -14.35 -14.63 -24.93
N PHE A 142 -13.64 -14.16 -23.90
CA PHE A 142 -14.07 -14.35 -22.52
C PHE A 142 -15.41 -13.64 -22.26
N ASN A 143 -16.30 -14.33 -21.54
CA ASN A 143 -17.45 -13.75 -20.87
C ASN A 143 -17.60 -14.40 -19.49
N TRP A 144 -18.18 -13.65 -18.56
CA TRP A 144 -18.32 -14.08 -17.16
C TRP A 144 -19.07 -15.41 -16.99
N GLY A 145 -20.02 -15.75 -17.88
CA GLY A 145 -20.75 -17.01 -17.85
C GLY A 145 -19.87 -18.26 -18.01
N MET A 146 -18.67 -18.12 -18.59
CA MET A 146 -17.72 -19.23 -18.74
C MET A 146 -17.11 -19.70 -17.42
N LEU A 147 -17.27 -18.91 -16.35
CA LEU A 147 -16.81 -19.27 -15.02
C LEU A 147 -17.68 -20.32 -14.34
N LYS A 148 -18.91 -20.59 -14.84
CA LYS A 148 -19.80 -21.56 -14.21
C LYS A 148 -19.19 -22.96 -14.16
N GLY A 149 -19.21 -23.55 -12.97
CA GLY A 149 -18.59 -24.85 -12.68
C GLY A 149 -17.08 -24.84 -12.52
N LYS A 150 -16.44 -23.67 -12.59
CA LYS A 150 -14.97 -23.55 -12.50
C LYS A 150 -14.48 -23.38 -11.06
N HIS A 151 -13.26 -23.85 -10.84
CA HIS A 151 -12.52 -23.66 -9.60
C HIS A 151 -11.69 -22.39 -9.70
N ILE A 152 -11.96 -21.42 -8.83
CA ILE A 152 -11.37 -20.08 -8.87
C ILE A 152 -10.71 -19.76 -7.54
N LEU A 153 -9.52 -19.16 -7.58
CA LEU A 153 -8.80 -18.61 -6.42
C LEU A 153 -9.03 -17.09 -6.38
N PRO A 154 -10.05 -16.59 -5.65
CA PRO A 154 -10.48 -15.20 -5.73
C PRO A 154 -9.94 -14.30 -4.62
N GLY A 155 -9.09 -14.83 -3.74
CA GLY A 155 -8.69 -14.20 -2.49
C GLY A 155 -9.56 -14.62 -1.30
N ARG A 156 -9.30 -14.03 -0.14
CA ARG A 156 -9.98 -14.37 1.11
C ARG A 156 -11.36 -13.71 1.22
N THR A 157 -12.28 -14.38 1.87
CA THR A 157 -13.58 -13.83 2.30
C THR A 157 -13.36 -12.55 3.14
N GLY A 158 -14.24 -11.55 2.97
CA GLY A 158 -14.18 -10.27 3.69
C GLY A 158 -13.09 -9.29 3.22
N GLY A 159 -12.29 -9.64 2.21
CA GLY A 159 -11.37 -8.71 1.55
C GLY A 159 -12.00 -8.06 0.33
N VAL A 160 -11.66 -6.79 0.05
CA VAL A 160 -12.21 -6.06 -1.11
C VAL A 160 -12.03 -6.83 -2.42
N PRO A 161 -10.87 -7.46 -2.73
CA PRO A 161 -10.72 -8.24 -3.96
C PRO A 161 -11.79 -9.32 -4.14
N TYR A 162 -12.03 -10.12 -3.09
CA TYR A 162 -13.05 -11.16 -3.12
C TYR A 162 -14.45 -10.58 -3.27
N MET A 163 -14.79 -9.57 -2.46
CA MET A 163 -16.15 -9.00 -2.44
C MET A 163 -16.47 -8.27 -3.75
N THR A 164 -15.50 -7.58 -4.35
CA THR A 164 -15.66 -6.93 -5.66
C THR A 164 -15.82 -7.97 -6.76
N PHE A 165 -15.05 -9.06 -6.74
CA PHE A 165 -15.20 -10.16 -7.68
C PHE A 165 -16.58 -10.82 -7.54
N GLU A 166 -17.03 -11.08 -6.32
CA GLU A 166 -18.38 -11.61 -6.05
C GLU A 166 -19.48 -10.66 -6.55
N TYR A 167 -19.30 -9.35 -6.35
CA TYR A 167 -20.22 -8.34 -6.88
C TYR A 167 -20.31 -8.39 -8.41
N VAL A 168 -19.17 -8.45 -9.11
CA VAL A 168 -19.13 -8.58 -10.57
C VAL A 168 -19.82 -9.85 -11.04
N LEU A 169 -19.61 -10.97 -10.36
CA LEU A 169 -20.29 -12.24 -10.69
C LEU A 169 -21.81 -12.09 -10.59
N LYS A 170 -22.30 -11.51 -9.50
CA LYS A 170 -23.75 -11.27 -9.29
C LYS A 170 -24.35 -10.34 -10.35
N GLN A 171 -23.63 -9.27 -10.73
CA GLN A 171 -24.06 -8.36 -11.81
C GLN A 171 -24.17 -9.06 -13.17
N ASN A 172 -23.41 -10.15 -13.37
CA ASN A 172 -23.46 -10.99 -14.57
C ASN A 172 -24.38 -12.22 -14.44
N GLY A 173 -25.27 -12.25 -13.44
CA GLY A 173 -26.25 -13.32 -13.25
C GLY A 173 -25.65 -14.66 -12.82
N ILE A 174 -24.51 -14.61 -12.13
CA ILE A 174 -23.82 -15.79 -11.59
C ILE A 174 -23.98 -15.80 -10.08
N ASN A 175 -24.46 -16.90 -9.52
CA ASN A 175 -24.49 -17.11 -8.08
C ASN A 175 -23.14 -17.65 -7.60
N PRO A 176 -22.33 -16.85 -6.86
CA PRO A 176 -20.98 -17.26 -6.46
C PRO A 176 -20.96 -18.54 -5.62
N LYS A 177 -22.03 -18.82 -4.87
CA LYS A 177 -22.11 -19.97 -3.95
C LYS A 177 -22.59 -21.26 -4.62
N GLU A 178 -23.36 -21.15 -5.70
CA GLU A 178 -24.01 -22.30 -6.35
C GLU A 178 -23.39 -22.62 -7.71
N ASP A 179 -22.99 -21.58 -8.47
CA ASP A 179 -22.52 -21.74 -9.83
C ASP A 179 -20.99 -21.99 -9.92
N LEU A 180 -20.24 -21.76 -8.85
CA LEU A 180 -18.78 -21.75 -8.84
C LEU A 180 -18.19 -22.55 -7.66
N ASN A 181 -16.92 -22.94 -7.80
CA ASN A 181 -16.08 -23.38 -6.68
C ASN A 181 -15.08 -22.28 -6.35
N LEU A 182 -15.42 -21.40 -5.40
CA LEU A 182 -14.53 -20.34 -4.93
C LEU A 182 -13.69 -20.83 -3.76
N ASP A 183 -12.39 -21.04 -3.97
CA ASP A 183 -11.46 -21.45 -2.91
C ASP A 183 -10.85 -20.22 -2.23
N THR A 184 -11.41 -19.86 -1.09
CA THR A 184 -10.96 -18.74 -0.25
C THR A 184 -10.00 -19.17 0.87
N SER A 185 -9.60 -20.44 0.91
CA SER A 185 -8.73 -21.00 1.95
C SER A 185 -7.25 -20.66 1.76
N ILE A 186 -6.87 -20.28 0.53
CA ILE A 186 -5.49 -19.96 0.17
C ILE A 186 -5.21 -18.48 0.47
N SER A 187 -4.15 -18.21 1.23
CA SER A 187 -3.74 -16.84 1.53
C SER A 187 -3.35 -16.06 0.27
N PHE A 188 -3.55 -14.75 0.29
CA PHE A 188 -3.35 -13.88 -0.87
C PHE A 188 -1.94 -14.02 -1.50
N ASP A 189 -0.91 -14.06 -0.68
CA ASP A 189 0.49 -14.22 -1.08
C ASP A 189 0.82 -15.62 -1.66
N ALA A 190 0.02 -16.64 -1.32
CA ALA A 190 0.20 -18.01 -1.79
C ALA A 190 -0.59 -18.34 -3.07
N MET A 191 -1.59 -17.53 -3.46
CA MET A 191 -2.51 -17.84 -4.58
C MET A 191 -1.78 -18.06 -5.91
N THR A 192 -0.83 -17.20 -6.24
CA THR A 192 -0.06 -17.31 -7.49
C THR A 192 0.71 -18.64 -7.56
N SER A 193 1.40 -19.01 -6.47
CA SER A 193 2.15 -20.25 -6.40
C SER A 193 1.24 -21.48 -6.47
N ALA A 194 0.08 -21.44 -5.81
CA ALA A 194 -0.92 -22.50 -5.87
C ALA A 194 -1.46 -22.65 -7.29
N PHE A 195 -1.80 -21.54 -7.97
CA PHE A 195 -2.24 -21.56 -9.35
C PHE A 195 -1.17 -22.16 -10.29
N VAL A 196 0.07 -21.70 -10.22
CA VAL A 196 1.18 -22.23 -11.04
C VAL A 196 1.40 -23.73 -10.78
N SER A 197 1.21 -24.18 -9.54
CA SER A 197 1.33 -25.61 -9.15
C SER A 197 0.13 -26.45 -9.58
N GLY A 198 -0.90 -25.89 -10.22
CA GLY A 198 -2.02 -26.63 -10.77
C GLY A 198 -3.35 -26.49 -10.02
N THR A 199 -3.43 -25.69 -8.97
CA THR A 199 -4.67 -25.44 -8.23
C THR A 199 -5.51 -24.38 -8.94
N GLY A 200 -6.80 -24.64 -9.13
CA GLY A 200 -7.75 -23.73 -9.76
C GLY A 200 -7.66 -23.65 -11.28
N ASP A 201 -8.78 -23.33 -11.91
CA ASP A 201 -8.87 -23.01 -13.35
C ASP A 201 -8.56 -21.54 -13.60
N PHE A 202 -8.90 -20.69 -12.63
CA PHE A 202 -8.69 -19.25 -12.65
C PHE A 202 -8.13 -18.76 -11.32
N VAL A 203 -7.43 -17.63 -11.38
CA VAL A 203 -6.95 -16.90 -10.21
C VAL A 203 -7.10 -15.39 -10.43
N THR A 204 -7.40 -14.64 -9.38
CA THR A 204 -7.28 -13.18 -9.40
C THR A 204 -5.94 -12.77 -8.82
N VAL A 205 -5.19 -11.98 -9.57
CA VAL A 205 -3.88 -11.47 -9.16
C VAL A 205 -3.70 -10.02 -9.59
N PHE A 206 -2.83 -9.29 -8.91
CA PHE A 206 -2.46 -7.94 -9.32
C PHE A 206 -1.29 -7.96 -10.33
N GLU A 207 -1.13 -6.84 -11.01
CA GLU A 207 0.08 -6.56 -11.77
C GLU A 207 1.28 -6.22 -10.84
N PRO A 208 2.51 -6.56 -11.19
CA PRO A 208 2.96 -7.14 -12.48
C PRO A 208 2.85 -8.67 -12.56
N THR A 209 2.27 -9.32 -11.54
CA THR A 209 2.16 -10.79 -11.47
C THR A 209 1.35 -11.36 -12.63
N ALA A 210 0.23 -10.71 -13.00
CA ALA A 210 -0.62 -11.16 -14.10
C ALA A 210 0.16 -11.18 -15.43
N SER A 211 0.83 -10.08 -15.77
CA SER A 211 1.68 -9.99 -16.96
C SER A 211 2.85 -10.97 -16.92
N SER A 212 3.44 -11.23 -15.76
CA SER A 212 4.50 -12.22 -15.59
C SER A 212 4.01 -13.66 -15.84
N LEU A 213 2.81 -14.01 -15.36
CA LEU A 213 2.18 -15.31 -15.65
C LEU A 213 1.96 -15.49 -17.16
N GLU A 214 1.47 -14.46 -17.83
CA GLU A 214 1.22 -14.49 -19.27
C GLU A 214 2.52 -14.63 -20.07
N LEU A 215 3.56 -13.84 -19.76
CA LEU A 215 4.86 -13.92 -20.41
C LEU A 215 5.50 -15.30 -20.25
N ASN A 216 5.35 -15.94 -19.10
CA ASN A 216 5.89 -17.26 -18.82
C ASN A 216 4.98 -18.42 -19.30
N ASN A 217 3.89 -18.14 -20.01
CA ASN A 217 2.88 -19.10 -20.44
C ASN A 217 2.33 -19.97 -19.28
N GLN A 218 2.23 -19.38 -18.09
CA GLN A 218 1.69 -20.02 -16.88
C GLN A 218 0.22 -19.66 -16.64
N GLY A 219 -0.32 -18.71 -17.40
CA GLY A 219 -1.70 -18.26 -17.37
C GLY A 219 -1.94 -17.18 -18.42
N TYR A 220 -3.19 -16.82 -18.64
CA TYR A 220 -3.62 -15.82 -19.63
C TYR A 220 -4.60 -14.85 -19.00
N ILE A 221 -4.33 -13.56 -19.10
CA ILE A 221 -5.24 -12.52 -18.64
C ILE A 221 -6.49 -12.55 -19.52
N VAL A 222 -7.66 -12.73 -18.92
CA VAL A 222 -8.95 -12.81 -19.63
C VAL A 222 -9.88 -11.65 -19.31
N ALA A 223 -9.74 -11.02 -18.16
CA ALA A 223 -10.51 -9.83 -17.76
C ALA A 223 -9.77 -9.03 -16.67
N ALA A 224 -10.05 -7.73 -16.63
CA ALA A 224 -9.76 -6.89 -15.46
C ALA A 224 -11.06 -6.74 -14.65
N VAL A 225 -11.04 -7.11 -13.37
CA VAL A 225 -12.24 -7.09 -12.51
C VAL A 225 -12.79 -5.67 -12.39
N GLY A 226 -11.92 -4.68 -12.18
CA GLY A 226 -12.30 -3.28 -12.04
C GLY A 226 -12.91 -2.63 -13.28
N ALA A 227 -12.67 -3.19 -14.48
CA ALA A 227 -13.34 -2.74 -15.70
C ALA A 227 -14.85 -3.03 -15.71
N SER A 228 -15.31 -3.92 -14.83
CA SER A 228 -16.72 -4.33 -14.73
C SER A 228 -17.42 -3.73 -13.50
N THR A 229 -16.83 -2.71 -12.86
CA THR A 229 -17.41 -2.03 -11.69
C THR A 229 -17.47 -0.53 -11.89
N GLU A 230 -18.34 0.13 -11.13
CA GLU A 230 -18.27 1.56 -10.89
C GLU A 230 -17.02 1.89 -10.03
N GLU A 231 -16.85 3.16 -9.68
CA GLU A 231 -15.77 3.59 -8.78
C GLU A 231 -16.05 3.13 -7.35
N ILE A 232 -15.23 2.21 -6.87
CA ILE A 232 -15.24 1.69 -5.50
C ILE A 232 -13.89 2.04 -4.88
N PRO A 233 -13.82 2.71 -3.72
CA PRO A 233 -12.54 2.95 -3.04
C PRO A 233 -11.86 1.62 -2.75
N TYR A 234 -10.67 1.41 -3.34
CA TYR A 234 -10.05 0.08 -3.28
C TYR A 234 -8.84 0.04 -2.36
N THR A 235 -7.92 1.01 -2.48
CA THR A 235 -6.80 1.14 -1.55
C THR A 235 -6.67 2.57 -1.07
N SER A 236 -6.51 2.73 0.25
CA SER A 236 -6.51 4.02 0.92
C SER A 236 -5.51 4.02 2.07
N TYR A 237 -5.02 5.21 2.43
CA TYR A 237 -4.19 5.42 3.60
C TYR A 237 -5.07 5.71 4.81
N PHE A 238 -4.76 5.02 5.91
CA PHE A 238 -5.41 5.21 7.18
C PHE A 238 -4.41 5.16 8.33
N ALA A 239 -4.75 5.82 9.42
CA ALA A 239 -4.00 5.76 10.66
C ALA A 239 -4.98 5.81 11.85
N LYS A 240 -4.48 5.51 13.04
CA LYS A 240 -5.29 5.69 14.25
C LYS A 240 -5.72 7.14 14.37
N LYS A 241 -6.94 7.36 14.82
CA LYS A 241 -7.49 8.70 15.05
C LYS A 241 -6.56 9.55 15.92
N SER A 242 -6.06 8.98 17.01
CA SER A 242 -5.11 9.67 17.89
C SER A 242 -3.80 10.03 17.20
N TYR A 243 -3.31 9.21 16.27
CA TYR A 243 -2.12 9.53 15.48
C TYR A 243 -2.37 10.75 14.59
N ILE A 244 -3.49 10.76 13.85
CA ILE A 244 -3.88 11.87 12.96
C ILE A 244 -4.02 13.16 13.75
N GLU A 245 -4.72 13.13 14.89
CA GLU A 245 -4.92 14.31 15.74
C GLU A 245 -3.62 14.91 16.29
N ASN A 246 -2.63 14.06 16.63
CA ASN A 246 -1.36 14.48 17.18
C ASN A 246 -0.29 14.81 16.13
N ASN A 247 -0.48 14.43 14.86
CA ASN A 247 0.52 14.56 13.79
C ASN A 247 -0.06 15.22 12.53
N LYS A 248 -0.92 16.23 12.68
CA LYS A 248 -1.64 16.87 11.56
C LYS A 248 -0.72 17.37 10.45
N ASP A 249 0.38 18.02 10.81
CA ASP A 249 1.34 18.54 9.83
C ASP A 249 2.00 17.38 9.05
N THR A 250 2.39 16.32 9.73
CA THR A 250 2.95 15.10 9.11
C THR A 250 1.97 14.46 8.13
N VAL A 251 0.70 14.33 8.53
CA VAL A 251 -0.35 13.77 7.65
C VAL A 251 -0.59 14.68 6.45
N SER A 252 -0.60 16.00 6.63
CA SER A 252 -0.72 16.97 5.54
C SER A 252 0.44 16.85 4.55
N HIS A 253 1.68 16.82 5.03
CA HIS A 253 2.88 16.63 4.22
C HIS A 253 2.86 15.28 3.47
N PHE A 254 2.42 14.21 4.14
CA PHE A 254 2.24 12.91 3.52
C PHE A 254 1.24 12.96 2.35
N VAL A 255 0.07 13.56 2.57
CA VAL A 255 -0.97 13.69 1.54
C VAL A 255 -0.49 14.57 0.37
N ASN A 256 0.28 15.64 0.63
CA ASN A 256 0.87 16.46 -0.42
C ASN A 256 1.81 15.67 -1.33
N ALA A 257 2.65 14.80 -0.75
CA ALA A 257 3.52 13.92 -1.54
C ALA A 257 2.70 12.93 -2.39
N ILE A 258 1.63 12.34 -1.84
CA ILE A 258 0.72 11.47 -2.57
C ILE A 258 -0.01 12.20 -3.70
N LYS A 259 -0.46 13.45 -3.48
CA LYS A 259 -1.05 14.30 -4.55
C LYS A 259 -0.09 14.46 -5.73
N LYS A 260 1.20 14.72 -5.46
CA LYS A 260 2.22 14.82 -6.51
C LYS A 260 2.38 13.49 -7.25
N GLY A 261 2.37 12.36 -6.55
CA GLY A 261 2.43 11.02 -7.13
C GLY A 261 1.22 10.72 -8.02
N LEU A 262 0.00 11.01 -7.57
CA LEU A 262 -1.24 10.87 -8.36
C LEU A 262 -1.20 11.77 -9.62
N ASN A 263 -0.82 13.04 -9.47
CA ASN A 263 -0.69 13.95 -10.60
C ASN A 263 0.32 13.43 -11.65
N TYR A 264 1.43 12.84 -11.18
CA TYR A 264 2.42 12.27 -12.09
C TYR A 264 1.85 11.11 -12.91
N VAL A 265 1.23 10.11 -12.28
CA VAL A 265 0.70 8.94 -13.01
C VAL A 265 -0.46 9.31 -13.95
N ASN A 266 -1.27 10.31 -13.58
CA ASN A 266 -2.38 10.77 -14.41
C ASN A 266 -1.91 11.58 -15.64
N SER A 267 -0.73 12.22 -15.57
CA SER A 267 -0.22 13.10 -16.64
C SER A 267 0.89 12.49 -17.51
N HIS A 268 1.46 11.33 -17.13
CA HIS A 268 2.58 10.73 -17.85
C HIS A 268 2.18 9.43 -18.55
N THR A 269 3.00 9.03 -19.52
CA THR A 269 2.85 7.76 -20.25
C THR A 269 3.20 6.57 -19.36
N ALA A 270 2.73 5.38 -19.72
CA ALA A 270 3.06 4.16 -18.98
C ALA A 270 4.59 3.91 -18.92
N SER A 271 5.31 4.18 -19.99
CA SER A 271 6.78 4.05 -20.02
C SER A 271 7.48 5.03 -19.08
N GLU A 272 7.03 6.29 -19.01
CA GLU A 272 7.60 7.28 -18.07
C GLU A 272 7.34 6.87 -16.61
N ILE A 273 6.13 6.37 -16.31
CA ILE A 273 5.78 5.88 -14.98
C ILE A 273 6.61 4.64 -14.64
N ALA A 274 6.76 3.68 -15.58
CA ALA A 274 7.58 2.48 -15.39
C ALA A 274 9.02 2.85 -15.05
N ASN A 275 9.63 3.82 -15.76
CA ASN A 275 10.97 4.31 -15.46
C ASN A 275 11.06 4.96 -14.08
N ALA A 276 10.02 5.67 -13.63
CA ALA A 276 9.98 6.29 -12.30
C ALA A 276 9.88 5.27 -11.17
N VAL A 277 9.26 4.10 -11.41
CA VAL A 277 9.03 3.09 -10.36
C VAL A 277 9.97 1.88 -10.44
N VAL A 278 10.78 1.73 -11.51
CA VAL A 278 11.61 0.53 -11.74
C VAL A 278 12.54 0.18 -10.57
N SER A 279 13.05 1.15 -9.85
CA SER A 279 13.90 0.91 -8.67
C SER A 279 13.16 0.24 -7.51
N SER A 280 11.84 0.33 -7.48
CA SER A 280 10.99 -0.38 -6.52
C SER A 280 10.69 -1.83 -6.96
N PHE A 281 10.96 -2.19 -8.22
CA PHE A 281 10.70 -3.51 -8.78
C PHE A 281 11.95 -4.10 -9.47
N PRO A 282 13.05 -4.32 -8.71
CA PRO A 282 14.34 -4.67 -9.30
C PRO A 282 14.35 -6.03 -10.03
N ASP A 283 13.41 -6.92 -9.69
CA ASP A 283 13.28 -8.26 -10.26
C ASP A 283 12.28 -8.33 -11.43
N THR A 284 11.72 -7.18 -11.85
CA THR A 284 10.72 -7.10 -12.91
C THR A 284 11.28 -6.34 -14.11
N ASP A 285 11.18 -6.95 -15.30
CA ASP A 285 11.59 -6.32 -16.56
C ASP A 285 10.78 -5.03 -16.81
N ILE A 286 11.44 -4.01 -17.35
CA ILE A 286 10.83 -2.70 -17.64
C ILE A 286 9.66 -2.80 -18.64
N ASP A 287 9.71 -3.73 -19.57
CA ASP A 287 8.64 -3.95 -20.55
C ASP A 287 7.41 -4.55 -19.86
N ILE A 288 7.62 -5.45 -18.88
CA ILE A 288 6.54 -6.01 -18.04
C ILE A 288 5.91 -4.89 -17.19
N LEU A 289 6.73 -4.05 -16.55
CA LEU A 289 6.23 -2.93 -15.77
C LEU A 289 5.43 -1.96 -16.63
N THR A 290 5.93 -1.66 -17.84
CA THR A 290 5.23 -0.75 -18.77
C THR A 290 3.87 -1.32 -19.15
N LYS A 291 3.81 -2.61 -19.54
CA LYS A 291 2.55 -3.29 -19.87
C LYS A 291 1.57 -3.33 -18.70
N ALA A 292 2.06 -3.63 -17.51
CA ALA A 292 1.27 -3.64 -16.28
C ALA A 292 0.63 -2.27 -15.98
N ILE A 293 1.40 -1.19 -16.19
CA ILE A 293 0.92 0.18 -16.03
C ILE A 293 -0.07 0.56 -17.12
N GLU A 294 0.13 0.10 -18.38
CA GLU A 294 -0.84 0.28 -19.48
C GLU A 294 -2.19 -0.31 -19.08
N HIS A 295 -2.24 -1.56 -18.59
CA HIS A 295 -3.47 -2.19 -18.10
C HIS A 295 -4.17 -1.34 -17.04
N TYR A 296 -3.43 -0.81 -16.06
CA TYR A 296 -4.01 0.02 -15.01
C TYR A 296 -4.50 1.38 -15.50
N LYS A 297 -3.82 1.98 -16.49
CA LYS A 297 -4.30 3.21 -17.15
C LYS A 297 -5.56 2.95 -17.97
N GLU A 298 -5.65 1.83 -18.69
CA GLU A 298 -6.80 1.46 -19.50
C GLU A 298 -8.07 1.29 -18.66
N ILE A 299 -7.96 0.74 -17.46
CA ILE A 299 -9.10 0.57 -16.55
C ILE A 299 -9.25 1.72 -15.54
N ASP A 300 -8.44 2.77 -15.66
CA ASP A 300 -8.54 4.00 -14.85
C ASP A 300 -8.59 3.73 -13.35
N VAL A 301 -7.57 3.00 -12.83
CA VAL A 301 -7.56 2.56 -11.42
C VAL A 301 -7.19 3.65 -10.42
N TRP A 302 -6.38 4.64 -10.83
CA TRP A 302 -5.87 5.66 -9.92
C TRP A 302 -6.82 6.83 -9.78
N ASN A 303 -6.97 7.30 -8.56
CA ASN A 303 -7.76 8.49 -8.29
C ASN A 303 -7.10 9.75 -8.88
N GLU A 304 -7.88 10.76 -9.18
CA GLU A 304 -7.34 12.05 -9.63
C GLU A 304 -6.79 12.85 -8.45
N THR A 305 -7.46 12.77 -7.32
CA THR A 305 -7.09 13.42 -6.06
C THR A 305 -7.20 12.42 -4.93
N PRO A 306 -6.55 12.61 -3.77
CA PRO A 306 -6.68 11.67 -2.65
C PRO A 306 -8.01 11.78 -1.88
N VAL A 307 -8.99 12.53 -2.39
CA VAL A 307 -10.31 12.67 -1.77
C VAL A 307 -11.14 11.41 -2.00
N MET A 308 -11.73 10.86 -0.95
CA MET A 308 -12.74 9.80 -1.05
C MET A 308 -14.13 10.44 -1.13
N SER A 309 -14.91 10.11 -2.17
CA SER A 309 -16.29 10.59 -2.27
C SER A 309 -17.21 9.81 -1.32
N LYS A 310 -18.27 10.47 -0.88
CA LYS A 310 -19.27 9.81 -0.03
C LYS A 310 -20.02 8.73 -0.81
N GLU A 311 -20.30 8.99 -2.06
CA GLU A 311 -21.02 8.09 -2.96
C GLU A 311 -20.24 6.78 -3.17
N SER A 312 -18.94 6.87 -3.42
CA SER A 312 -18.09 5.70 -3.62
C SER A 312 -17.92 4.90 -2.31
N PHE A 313 -17.82 5.58 -1.16
CA PHE A 313 -17.79 4.94 0.15
C PHE A 313 -19.10 4.20 0.48
N GLU A 314 -20.25 4.79 0.14
CA GLU A 314 -21.56 4.15 0.31
C GLU A 314 -21.69 2.93 -0.61
N LEU A 315 -21.18 2.99 -1.85
CA LEU A 315 -21.14 1.85 -2.75
C LEU A 315 -20.25 0.73 -2.21
N LEU A 316 -19.07 1.05 -1.67
CA LEU A 316 -18.22 0.06 -1.00
C LEU A 316 -18.98 -0.66 0.12
N GLN A 317 -19.66 0.07 0.99
CA GLN A 317 -20.43 -0.54 2.09
C GLN A 317 -21.58 -1.40 1.57
N LYS A 318 -22.23 -1.00 0.47
CA LYS A 318 -23.23 -1.83 -0.20
C LYS A 318 -22.63 -3.16 -0.67
N VAL A 319 -21.46 -3.11 -1.33
CA VAL A 319 -20.75 -4.32 -1.79
C VAL A 319 -20.41 -5.24 -0.62
N ILE A 320 -19.89 -4.69 0.48
CA ILE A 320 -19.55 -5.45 1.69
C ILE A 320 -20.82 -6.08 2.31
N THR A 321 -21.93 -5.33 2.34
CA THR A 321 -23.22 -5.82 2.87
C THR A 321 -23.79 -6.94 1.98
N GLU A 322 -23.73 -6.81 0.66
CA GLU A 322 -24.19 -7.84 -0.29
C GLU A 322 -23.34 -9.11 -0.25
N ALA A 323 -22.07 -9.00 0.18
CA ALA A 323 -21.20 -10.14 0.47
C ALA A 323 -21.54 -10.83 1.80
N GLY A 324 -22.32 -10.16 2.67
CA GLY A 324 -22.68 -10.67 3.99
C GLY A 324 -21.61 -10.42 5.06
N GLU A 325 -20.70 -9.48 4.81
CA GLU A 325 -19.57 -9.18 5.67
C GLU A 325 -19.77 -7.88 6.49
N LEU A 326 -20.91 -7.21 6.34
CA LEU A 326 -21.24 -5.97 7.06
C LEU A 326 -22.69 -5.99 7.55
N ASP A 327 -22.85 -6.08 8.87
CA ASP A 327 -24.18 -6.02 9.52
C ASP A 327 -24.67 -4.58 9.73
N LYS A 328 -23.74 -3.63 9.85
CA LYS A 328 -24.05 -2.23 10.14
C LYS A 328 -23.13 -1.30 9.36
N VAL A 329 -23.74 -0.36 8.63
CA VAL A 329 -22.99 0.68 7.92
C VAL A 329 -22.35 1.66 8.89
N ALA A 330 -21.12 2.07 8.56
CA ALA A 330 -20.39 3.08 9.31
C ALA A 330 -20.66 4.49 8.75
N PRO A 331 -20.79 5.53 9.59
CA PRO A 331 -20.94 6.90 9.10
C PRO A 331 -19.69 7.38 8.37
N PHE A 332 -19.88 7.99 7.20
CA PHE A 332 -18.80 8.52 6.37
C PHE A 332 -17.89 9.48 7.16
N ASP A 333 -18.48 10.45 7.85
CA ASP A 333 -17.79 11.49 8.61
C ASP A 333 -17.04 10.99 9.87
N LYS A 334 -17.18 9.71 10.18
CA LYS A 334 -16.43 9.05 11.27
C LYS A 334 -15.27 8.23 10.77
N VAL A 335 -15.39 7.65 9.59
CA VAL A 335 -14.36 6.74 9.03
C VAL A 335 -13.48 7.46 8.02
N VAL A 336 -13.99 8.50 7.35
CA VAL A 336 -13.26 9.24 6.32
C VAL A 336 -12.99 10.68 6.78
N ASN A 337 -11.73 11.07 6.74
CA ASN A 337 -11.24 12.40 7.09
C ASN A 337 -10.56 13.04 5.87
N ASN A 338 -11.34 13.68 5.01
CA ASN A 338 -10.85 14.35 3.80
C ASN A 338 -10.16 15.71 4.06
N SER A 339 -10.04 16.18 5.31
CA SER A 339 -9.54 17.52 5.61
C SER A 339 -8.11 17.78 5.12
N PHE A 340 -7.30 16.71 4.93
CA PHE A 340 -5.94 16.80 4.41
C PHE A 340 -5.88 16.66 2.88
N ALA A 341 -6.91 16.08 2.28
CA ALA A 341 -6.97 15.76 0.86
C ALA A 341 -7.61 16.87 0.03
N GLN A 342 -8.52 17.68 0.62
CA GLN A 342 -9.17 18.81 -0.03
C GLN A 342 -8.18 19.94 -0.28
N GLU A 343 -8.37 20.63 -1.40
CA GLU A 343 -7.66 21.91 -1.65
C GLU A 343 -8.29 23.02 -0.78
N HIS A 344 -7.46 23.79 -0.11
CA HIS A 344 -7.83 24.96 0.66
C HIS A 344 -7.69 26.21 -0.19
#